data_7c8eeb5ccb18c0337192ba45f2410a7b
#
_entry.id   7c8eeb5ccb18c0337192ba45f2410a7b
#
_cell.length_a   1.000
_cell.length_b   1.000
_cell.length_c   1.000
_cell.angle_alpha   90.00
_cell.angle_beta   90.00
_cell.angle_gamma   90.00
#
_symmetry.space_group_name_H-M   'P 1'
#
loop_
_entity.id
_entity.type
_entity.pdbx_description
1 polymer ?
#
loop_
_entity_poly.entity_id
_entity_poly.type
_entity_poly.pdbx_seq_one_letter_code
_entity_poly.pdbx_strand_id
1 'polypeptide(L)'
;MEPEIRGLRPAVNFNEDRTAAGPLLNSIYAGYMENNKLHRSDGTVVDENLLDDAGTPPTELTTLLKDGTMLGGAAMRRGWQLDLKSGPDGQPVGIFQFRADDNPDDHRYFYARYDGKQWNVSFLAYAGDNFGASSELDYTGLASVDPSNPDIVFISTSSDPVTNTPLISSATGERQNEIFMGKTTNGGKSWTWAPVTSNSAADNLRPVVPAWTKGKSVVLWMQGTYPKFYTYDTKILGQVVEH
;
A
#
# COMPACT_ATOMS: atom_id res chain seq x y z
N MET A 1 -29.35 -14.20 -12.16
CA MET A 1 -28.86 -14.10 -10.78
C MET A 1 -27.46 -13.52 -10.93
N GLU A 2 -27.32 -12.21 -10.80
CA GLU A 2 -26.00 -11.58 -10.83
C GLU A 2 -25.21 -12.03 -9.60
N PRO A 3 -23.91 -12.33 -9.73
CA PRO A 3 -23.10 -12.64 -8.56
C PRO A 3 -23.01 -11.37 -7.70
N GLU A 4 -23.54 -11.45 -6.47
CA GLU A 4 -23.30 -10.42 -5.46
C GLU A 4 -21.78 -10.27 -5.28
N ILE A 5 -21.28 -9.11 -5.64
CA ILE A 5 -19.89 -8.74 -5.35
C ILE A 5 -19.83 -8.53 -3.84
N ARG A 6 -19.35 -9.54 -3.11
CA ARG A 6 -19.04 -9.41 -1.69
C ARG A 6 -17.88 -8.44 -1.57
N GLY A 7 -18.22 -7.19 -1.27
CA GLY A 7 -17.24 -6.14 -1.10
C GLY A 7 -16.46 -6.35 0.20
N LEU A 8 -15.30 -6.99 0.13
CA LEU A 8 -14.33 -6.92 1.22
C LEU A 8 -13.86 -5.48 1.35
N ARG A 9 -14.21 -4.85 2.48
CA ARG A 9 -13.64 -3.57 2.85
C ARG A 9 -12.63 -3.82 3.97
N PRO A 10 -11.36 -3.41 3.82
CA PRO A 10 -10.44 -3.48 4.93
C PRO A 10 -10.90 -2.52 6.00
N ALA A 11 -10.93 -2.96 7.22
CA ALA A 11 -10.85 -2.07 8.34
C ALA A 11 -9.37 -1.79 8.58
N VAL A 12 -8.91 -0.62 8.19
CA VAL A 12 -7.63 -0.11 8.65
C VAL A 12 -7.88 0.49 10.02
N ASN A 13 -7.24 -0.07 11.02
CA ASN A 13 -7.20 0.57 12.31
C ASN A 13 -5.94 1.38 12.44
N PHE A 14 -6.14 2.67 12.47
CA PHE A 14 -5.23 3.55 13.20
C PHE A 14 -5.51 3.33 14.69
N ASN A 15 -4.82 2.41 15.31
CA ASN A 15 -4.82 2.37 16.76
C ASN A 15 -4.04 3.60 17.21
N GLU A 16 -4.72 4.74 17.21
CA GLU A 16 -4.31 5.92 17.93
C GLU A 16 -4.50 5.64 19.44
N ASP A 17 -3.80 4.66 19.95
CA ASP A 17 -3.51 4.63 21.37
C ASP A 17 -2.51 5.75 21.64
N ARG A 18 -2.98 6.97 21.50
CA ARG A 18 -2.34 8.21 21.94
C ARG A 18 -2.43 8.30 23.45
N THR A 19 -1.93 7.31 24.13
CA THR A 19 -1.42 7.57 25.47
C THR A 19 -0.21 8.50 25.27
N ALA A 20 -0.25 9.67 25.87
CA ALA A 20 0.56 10.85 25.62
C ALA A 20 2.11 10.68 25.67
N ALA A 21 2.66 9.49 25.59
CA ALA A 21 4.08 9.20 25.74
C ALA A 21 4.57 7.91 25.05
N GLY A 22 3.79 7.24 24.20
CA GLY A 22 4.20 5.95 23.58
C GLY A 22 4.33 6.02 22.05
N PRO A 23 5.09 5.11 21.43
CA PRO A 23 5.19 5.01 19.97
C PRO A 23 3.81 4.70 19.39
N LEU A 24 3.49 5.26 18.21
CA LEU A 24 2.30 4.88 17.45
C LEU A 24 2.42 3.42 17.04
N LEU A 25 1.52 2.57 17.51
CA LEU A 25 1.50 1.14 17.26
C LEU A 25 0.39 0.83 16.26
N ASN A 26 0.69 0.91 14.97
CA ASN A 26 -0.29 0.64 13.92
C ASN A 26 -0.03 -0.70 13.27
N SER A 27 -0.88 -1.68 13.55
CA SER A 27 -0.94 -2.96 12.81
C SER A 27 -1.89 -2.85 11.64
N ILE A 28 -1.80 -3.77 10.70
CA ILE A 28 -2.74 -3.88 9.57
C ILE A 28 -3.70 -5.03 9.82
N TYR A 29 -4.97 -4.74 9.70
CA TYR A 29 -6.07 -5.69 9.89
C TYR A 29 -6.95 -5.75 8.65
N ALA A 30 -7.64 -6.88 8.45
CA ALA A 30 -8.63 -7.07 7.41
C ALA A 30 -9.91 -7.69 7.96
N GLY A 31 -11.02 -7.25 7.41
CA GLY A 31 -12.35 -7.77 7.65
C GLY A 31 -13.28 -7.37 6.50
N TYR A 32 -14.52 -7.78 6.56
CA TYR A 32 -15.53 -7.38 5.58
C TYR A 32 -16.87 -7.11 6.25
N MET A 33 -17.68 -6.29 5.61
CA MET A 33 -19.04 -5.98 6.03
C MET A 33 -20.05 -6.68 5.13
N GLU A 34 -20.98 -7.38 5.72
CA GLU A 34 -22.10 -8.03 5.03
C GLU A 34 -23.36 -7.99 5.91
N ASN A 35 -24.50 -7.58 5.35
CA ASN A 35 -25.79 -7.53 6.05
C ASN A 35 -25.76 -6.76 7.39
N ASN A 36 -25.10 -5.60 7.39
CA ASN A 36 -24.88 -4.73 8.58
C ASN A 36 -24.05 -5.39 9.69
N LYS A 37 -23.33 -6.44 9.41
CA LYS A 37 -22.41 -7.11 10.32
C LYS A 37 -20.98 -6.93 9.89
N LEU A 38 -20.07 -6.92 10.86
CA LEU A 38 -18.63 -6.95 10.61
C LEU A 38 -18.10 -8.35 10.82
N HIS A 39 -17.27 -8.80 9.89
CA HIS A 39 -16.72 -10.14 9.88
C HIS A 39 -15.20 -10.12 9.80
N ARG A 40 -14.55 -11.10 10.39
CA ARG A 40 -13.17 -11.48 10.05
C ARG A 40 -13.11 -12.04 8.63
N SER A 41 -11.91 -12.12 8.08
CA SER A 41 -11.70 -12.70 6.74
C SER A 41 -12.12 -14.18 6.62
N ASP A 42 -12.22 -14.90 7.73
CA ASP A 42 -12.67 -16.30 7.80
C ASP A 42 -14.20 -16.47 7.91
N GLY A 43 -14.94 -15.35 7.95
CA GLY A 43 -16.40 -15.34 8.07
C GLY A 43 -16.93 -15.22 9.50
N THR A 44 -16.06 -15.25 10.51
CA THR A 44 -16.50 -15.07 11.92
C THR A 44 -17.08 -13.67 12.11
N VAL A 45 -18.31 -13.58 12.60
CA VAL A 45 -18.94 -12.31 12.98
C VAL A 45 -18.27 -11.76 14.24
N VAL A 46 -17.82 -10.52 14.18
CA VAL A 46 -17.21 -9.79 15.30
C VAL A 46 -18.08 -8.63 15.78
N ASP A 47 -19.04 -8.21 14.93
CA ASP A 47 -20.05 -7.22 15.26
C ASP A 47 -21.36 -7.61 14.57
N GLU A 48 -22.40 -7.81 15.37
CA GLU A 48 -23.71 -8.26 14.87
C GLU A 48 -24.55 -7.10 14.28
N ASN A 49 -24.18 -5.86 14.58
CA ASN A 49 -24.97 -4.70 14.14
C ASN A 49 -24.12 -3.41 14.06
N LEU A 50 -23.49 -3.15 12.93
CA LEU A 50 -22.72 -1.93 12.67
C LEU A 50 -23.52 -0.62 12.75
N LEU A 51 -24.85 -0.71 12.96
CA LEU A 51 -25.73 0.46 13.03
C LEU A 51 -26.06 0.84 14.50
N ASP A 52 -25.61 0.06 15.47
CA ASP A 52 -25.63 0.50 16.86
C ASP A 52 -24.38 1.35 17.16
N ASP A 53 -24.33 2.00 18.30
CA ASP A 53 -23.23 2.88 18.67
C ASP A 53 -22.07 2.12 19.35
N ALA A 54 -22.06 0.78 19.31
CA ALA A 54 -21.01 -0.05 19.86
C ALA A 54 -19.85 -0.16 18.86
N GLY A 55 -18.67 0.34 19.21
CA GLY A 55 -17.49 0.23 18.37
C GLY A 55 -16.80 -1.13 18.53
N THR A 56 -16.39 -1.74 17.44
CA THR A 56 -15.58 -2.98 17.44
C THR A 56 -14.09 -2.65 17.40
N PRO A 57 -13.30 -3.08 18.40
CA PRO A 57 -11.85 -2.89 18.34
C PRO A 57 -11.28 -3.60 17.11
N PRO A 58 -10.39 -2.97 16.34
CA PRO A 58 -9.81 -3.58 15.17
C PRO A 58 -8.98 -4.84 15.43
N THR A 59 -8.51 -5.02 16.67
CA THR A 59 -7.86 -6.25 17.13
C THR A 59 -8.79 -7.48 17.07
N GLU A 60 -10.09 -7.28 16.96
CA GLU A 60 -11.07 -8.36 16.71
C GLU A 60 -11.05 -8.84 15.24
N LEU A 61 -10.50 -8.06 14.32
CA LEU A 61 -10.38 -8.44 12.92
C LEU A 61 -9.21 -9.39 12.65
N THR A 62 -9.10 -9.88 11.42
CA THR A 62 -7.96 -10.69 10.98
C THR A 62 -6.71 -9.83 10.89
N THR A 63 -5.70 -10.13 11.69
CA THR A 63 -4.41 -9.43 11.62
C THR A 63 -3.63 -9.86 10.38
N LEU A 64 -3.24 -8.90 9.53
CA LEU A 64 -2.37 -9.14 8.37
C LEU A 64 -0.89 -9.03 8.76
N LEU A 65 -0.53 -7.93 9.39
CA LEU A 65 0.81 -7.71 9.91
C LEU A 65 0.75 -6.86 11.18
N LYS A 66 1.29 -7.42 12.26
CA LYS A 66 1.31 -6.76 13.57
C LYS A 66 2.50 -5.81 13.67
N ASP A 67 2.26 -4.63 14.28
CA ASP A 67 3.34 -3.71 14.66
C ASP A 67 4.38 -4.43 15.54
N GLY A 68 5.66 -4.18 15.28
CA GLY A 68 6.77 -4.83 15.97
C GLY A 68 7.15 -6.20 15.43
N THR A 69 6.47 -6.71 14.39
CA THR A 69 6.87 -7.96 13.74
C THR A 69 8.27 -7.82 13.14
N MET A 70 9.16 -8.77 13.45
CA MET A 70 10.51 -8.80 12.88
C MET A 70 10.49 -9.38 11.46
N LEU A 71 10.86 -8.58 10.47
CA LEU A 71 10.96 -8.96 9.06
C LEU A 71 12.21 -8.36 8.42
N GLY A 72 12.99 -9.19 7.72
CA GLY A 72 14.21 -8.72 7.05
C GLY A 72 15.23 -8.08 7.99
N GLY A 73 15.29 -8.54 9.24
CA GLY A 73 16.24 -8.06 10.25
C GLY A 73 15.84 -6.78 10.98
N ALA A 74 14.62 -6.24 10.74
CA ALA A 74 14.12 -5.02 11.37
C ALA A 74 12.71 -5.20 11.93
N ALA A 75 12.35 -4.43 12.96
CA ALA A 75 11.00 -4.39 13.51
C ALA A 75 10.11 -3.48 12.64
N MET A 76 9.01 -4.02 12.12
CA MET A 76 8.05 -3.26 11.32
C MET A 76 7.18 -2.38 12.22
N ARG A 77 7.20 -1.08 12.01
CA ARG A 77 6.50 -0.07 12.82
C ARG A 77 5.59 0.78 11.98
N ARG A 78 4.51 1.29 12.57
CA ARG A 78 3.62 2.30 11.99
C ARG A 78 3.02 1.87 10.65
N GLY A 79 2.23 0.80 10.67
CA GLY A 79 1.55 0.31 9.47
C GLY A 79 0.55 1.31 8.89
N TRP A 80 0.59 1.53 7.56
CA TRP A 80 -0.36 2.35 6.82
C TRP A 80 -0.86 1.61 5.60
N GLN A 81 -2.18 1.60 5.41
CA GLN A 81 -2.76 1.07 4.18
C GLN A 81 -2.59 2.08 3.04
N LEU A 82 -2.27 1.58 1.85
CA LEU A 82 -2.08 2.40 0.66
C LEU A 82 -3.14 2.13 -0.41
N ASP A 83 -3.38 0.86 -0.74
CA ASP A 83 -4.35 0.48 -1.76
C ASP A 83 -5.06 -0.84 -1.40
N LEU A 84 -6.31 -0.96 -1.83
CA LEU A 84 -7.09 -2.18 -1.77
C LEU A 84 -7.98 -2.29 -2.99
N LYS A 85 -7.89 -3.42 -3.67
CA LYS A 85 -8.67 -3.75 -4.86
C LYS A 85 -9.29 -5.13 -4.74
N SER A 86 -10.30 -5.40 -5.57
CA SER A 86 -10.73 -6.76 -5.87
C SER A 86 -10.09 -7.20 -7.16
N GLY A 87 -9.49 -8.39 -7.17
CA GLY A 87 -9.00 -9.02 -8.39
C GLY A 87 -10.14 -9.53 -9.28
N PRO A 88 -9.82 -10.03 -10.49
CA PRO A 88 -10.83 -10.60 -11.40
C PRO A 88 -11.54 -11.84 -10.85
N ASP A 89 -10.93 -12.50 -9.88
CA ASP A 89 -11.48 -13.64 -9.12
C ASP A 89 -12.39 -13.20 -7.95
N GLY A 90 -12.59 -11.88 -7.78
CA GLY A 90 -13.33 -11.30 -6.67
C GLY A 90 -12.58 -11.33 -5.33
N GLN A 91 -11.35 -11.86 -5.29
CA GLN A 91 -10.58 -11.89 -4.06
C GLN A 91 -9.85 -10.55 -3.83
N PRO A 92 -9.79 -10.09 -2.57
CA PRO A 92 -9.13 -8.84 -2.26
C PRO A 92 -7.61 -8.97 -2.32
N VAL A 93 -7.00 -7.87 -2.75
CA VAL A 93 -5.57 -7.65 -2.78
C VAL A 93 -5.26 -6.25 -2.30
N GLY A 94 -4.23 -6.07 -1.50
CA GLY A 94 -3.87 -4.77 -0.95
C GLY A 94 -2.38 -4.55 -0.85
N ILE A 95 -2.02 -3.28 -0.73
CA ILE A 95 -0.67 -2.83 -0.44
C ILE A 95 -0.73 -1.95 0.81
N PHE A 96 0.25 -2.12 1.68
CA PHE A 96 0.45 -1.31 2.86
C PHE A 96 1.94 -1.09 3.09
N GLN A 97 2.27 -0.17 3.98
CA GLN A 97 3.66 0.15 4.33
C GLN A 97 3.91 0.05 5.81
N PHE A 98 5.18 -0.11 6.15
CA PHE A 98 5.73 0.03 7.49
C PHE A 98 7.07 0.77 7.45
N ARG A 99 7.49 1.31 8.59
CA ARG A 99 8.88 1.71 8.81
C ARG A 99 9.67 0.56 9.42
N ALA A 100 10.89 0.36 8.96
CA ALA A 100 11.84 -0.53 9.61
C ALA A 100 12.47 0.18 10.81
N ASP A 101 12.37 -0.42 12.00
CA ASP A 101 12.92 0.11 13.26
C ASP A 101 12.49 1.56 13.58
N ASP A 102 11.30 1.97 13.13
CA ASP A 102 10.77 3.34 13.22
C ASP A 102 11.65 4.40 12.53
N ASN A 103 12.50 3.97 11.59
CA ASN A 103 13.36 4.87 10.81
C ASN A 103 12.57 5.51 9.66
N PRO A 104 12.42 6.85 9.60
CA PRO A 104 11.70 7.55 8.53
C PRO A 104 12.40 7.49 7.16
N ASP A 105 13.64 7.03 7.10
CA ASP A 105 14.41 6.86 5.86
C ASP A 105 14.36 5.43 5.32
N ASP A 106 13.69 4.50 6.02
CA ASP A 106 13.52 3.11 5.60
C ASP A 106 12.05 2.69 5.69
N HIS A 107 11.27 3.11 4.69
CA HIS A 107 9.92 2.61 4.50
C HIS A 107 9.92 1.39 3.59
N ARG A 108 9.02 0.46 3.88
CA ARG A 108 8.90 -0.81 3.15
C ARG A 108 7.46 -1.07 2.78
N TYR A 109 7.23 -1.39 1.51
CA TYR A 109 5.93 -1.82 1.01
C TYR A 109 5.74 -3.32 1.19
N PHE A 110 4.51 -3.70 1.50
CA PHE A 110 4.06 -5.08 1.65
C PHE A 110 2.85 -5.30 0.76
N TYR A 111 2.79 -6.48 0.17
CA TYR A 111 1.69 -6.95 -0.65
C TYR A 111 0.92 -8.02 0.14
N ALA A 112 -0.40 -7.93 0.14
CA ALA A 112 -1.30 -8.91 0.74
C ALA A 112 -2.34 -9.36 -0.27
N ARG A 113 -2.49 -10.67 -0.45
CA ARG A 113 -3.53 -11.27 -1.30
C ARG A 113 -4.27 -12.34 -0.54
N TYR A 114 -5.59 -12.28 -0.57
CA TYR A 114 -6.45 -13.33 -0.03
C TYR A 114 -6.62 -14.43 -1.08
N ASP A 115 -6.47 -15.70 -0.67
CA ASP A 115 -6.56 -16.87 -1.56
C ASP A 115 -7.89 -17.62 -1.45
N GLY A 116 -8.88 -16.99 -0.80
CA GLY A 116 -10.17 -17.59 -0.47
C GLY A 116 -10.21 -18.33 0.87
N LYS A 117 -9.06 -18.44 1.56
CA LYS A 117 -8.92 -19.09 2.87
C LYS A 117 -8.14 -18.24 3.86
N GLN A 118 -7.04 -17.66 3.40
CA GLN A 118 -6.14 -16.87 4.23
C GLN A 118 -5.49 -15.74 3.44
N TRP A 119 -5.00 -14.74 4.16
CA TRP A 119 -4.15 -13.71 3.60
C TRP A 119 -2.71 -14.19 3.49
N ASN A 120 -2.14 -14.03 2.32
CA ASN A 120 -0.72 -14.24 2.06
C ASN A 120 -0.05 -12.87 2.00
N VAL A 121 0.77 -12.56 3.00
CA VAL A 121 1.49 -11.29 3.14
C VAL A 121 2.96 -11.50 2.80
N SER A 122 3.52 -10.62 1.97
CA SER A 122 4.91 -10.68 1.55
C SER A 122 5.52 -9.28 1.45
N PHE A 123 6.85 -9.21 1.62
CA PHE A 123 7.61 -8.01 1.30
C PHE A 123 7.45 -7.72 -0.21
N LEU A 124 7.14 -6.45 -0.52
CA LEU A 124 6.95 -6.01 -1.90
C LEU A 124 8.19 -5.29 -2.41
N ALA A 125 8.57 -4.19 -1.76
CA ALA A 125 9.68 -3.34 -2.21
C ALA A 125 10.12 -2.38 -1.09
N TYR A 126 11.32 -1.82 -1.25
CA TYR A 126 11.71 -0.63 -0.52
C TYR A 126 10.99 0.61 -1.08
N ALA A 127 10.44 1.40 -0.18
CA ALA A 127 9.71 2.63 -0.51
C ALA A 127 10.60 3.89 -0.40
N GLY A 128 11.77 3.74 0.20
CA GLY A 128 12.73 4.82 0.41
C GLY A 128 12.40 5.66 1.66
N ASP A 129 12.76 6.93 1.60
CA ASP A 129 12.48 7.91 2.64
C ASP A 129 11.04 8.46 2.56
N ASN A 130 10.66 9.22 3.57
CA ASN A 130 9.44 10.00 3.51
C ASN A 130 9.59 11.17 2.53
N PHE A 131 8.51 11.57 1.87
CA PHE A 131 8.46 12.84 1.17
C PHE A 131 7.67 13.87 2.01
N GLY A 132 8.03 15.13 1.91
CA GLY A 132 7.28 16.23 2.52
C GLY A 132 7.92 16.83 3.75
N ALA A 133 7.09 17.52 4.54
CA ALA A 133 7.56 18.26 5.70
C ALA A 133 8.06 17.32 6.81
N SER A 134 9.02 17.79 7.60
CA SER A 134 9.60 17.04 8.72
C SER A 134 8.61 16.58 9.80
N SER A 135 7.37 17.07 9.79
CA SER A 135 6.28 16.61 10.68
C SER A 135 5.49 15.42 10.13
N GLU A 136 5.67 15.05 8.85
CA GLU A 136 4.87 14.05 8.13
C GLU A 136 5.75 12.85 7.73
N LEU A 137 6.33 12.23 8.74
CA LEU A 137 7.37 11.22 8.55
C LEU A 137 6.86 9.86 8.02
N ASP A 138 5.56 9.67 7.87
CA ASP A 138 4.96 8.40 7.42
C ASP A 138 4.53 8.41 5.95
N TYR A 139 4.69 9.54 5.24
CA TYR A 139 4.29 9.64 3.85
C TYR A 139 5.39 9.19 2.90
N THR A 140 5.06 8.20 2.07
CA THR A 140 5.89 7.74 0.95
C THR A 140 5.24 8.12 -0.38
N GLY A 141 5.86 7.76 -1.49
CA GLY A 141 5.31 7.98 -2.82
C GLY A 141 4.03 7.20 -3.12
N LEU A 142 3.65 6.24 -2.28
CA LEU A 142 2.50 5.35 -2.37
C LEU A 142 2.60 4.28 -3.47
N ALA A 143 1.57 3.43 -3.56
CA ALA A 143 1.54 2.30 -4.48
C ALA A 143 0.10 1.97 -4.89
N SER A 144 -0.08 1.27 -6.02
CA SER A 144 -1.38 0.80 -6.49
C SER A 144 -1.26 -0.57 -7.16
N VAL A 145 -2.27 -1.43 -6.93
CA VAL A 145 -2.42 -2.72 -7.61
C VAL A 145 -3.20 -2.51 -8.92
N ASP A 146 -2.88 -3.26 -9.97
CA ASP A 146 -3.75 -3.35 -11.14
C ASP A 146 -4.95 -4.28 -10.81
N PRO A 147 -6.18 -3.76 -10.73
CA PRO A 147 -7.35 -4.57 -10.41
C PRO A 147 -7.69 -5.57 -11.50
N SER A 148 -7.22 -5.37 -12.74
CA SER A 148 -7.41 -6.31 -13.85
C SER A 148 -6.40 -7.45 -13.84
N ASN A 149 -5.27 -7.25 -13.16
CA ASN A 149 -4.20 -8.24 -12.98
C ASN A 149 -3.44 -8.02 -11.67
N PRO A 150 -3.86 -8.63 -10.55
CA PRO A 150 -3.20 -8.47 -9.26
C PRO A 150 -1.72 -8.88 -9.21
N ASP A 151 -1.22 -9.56 -10.24
CA ASP A 151 0.20 -9.88 -10.37
C ASP A 151 1.04 -8.69 -10.90
N ILE A 152 0.40 -7.54 -11.14
CA ILE A 152 1.01 -6.27 -11.55
C ILE A 152 0.72 -5.20 -10.50
N VAL A 153 1.77 -4.50 -10.10
CA VAL A 153 1.68 -3.36 -9.18
C VAL A 153 2.49 -2.19 -9.71
N PHE A 154 2.13 -0.99 -9.29
CA PHE A 154 2.90 0.22 -9.55
C PHE A 154 3.23 0.87 -8.21
N ILE A 155 4.50 1.19 -8.01
CA ILE A 155 4.96 1.87 -6.80
C ILE A 155 5.65 3.18 -7.17
N SER A 156 5.57 4.15 -6.27
CA SER A 156 6.43 5.32 -6.26
C SER A 156 7.45 5.14 -5.15
N THR A 157 8.73 5.26 -5.45
CA THR A 157 9.81 5.09 -4.48
C THR A 157 10.97 6.02 -4.80
N SER A 158 11.65 6.48 -3.76
CA SER A 158 12.90 7.27 -3.85
C SER A 158 14.15 6.38 -3.72
N SER A 159 13.96 5.05 -3.70
CA SER A 159 15.04 4.06 -3.62
C SER A 159 14.82 2.94 -4.65
N ASP A 160 15.90 2.25 -5.01
CA ASP A 160 15.79 1.00 -5.78
C ASP A 160 14.89 0.01 -5.02
N PRO A 161 13.85 -0.55 -5.67
CA PRO A 161 12.87 -1.43 -5.03
C PRO A 161 13.44 -2.67 -4.34
N VAL A 162 14.63 -3.12 -4.75
CA VAL A 162 15.25 -4.37 -4.28
C VAL A 162 16.39 -4.12 -3.30
N THR A 163 17.23 -3.10 -3.56
CA THR A 163 18.49 -2.87 -2.82
C THR A 163 18.40 -1.75 -1.80
N ASN A 164 17.33 -0.93 -1.83
CA ASN A 164 17.18 0.31 -1.04
C ASN A 164 18.21 1.39 -1.38
N THR A 165 18.92 1.28 -2.51
CA THR A 165 19.88 2.32 -2.94
C THR A 165 19.10 3.57 -3.34
N PRO A 166 19.44 4.77 -2.84
CA PRO A 166 18.77 6.02 -3.20
C PRO A 166 18.79 6.27 -4.73
N LEU A 167 17.67 6.72 -5.27
CA LEU A 167 17.52 7.08 -6.68
C LEU A 167 17.91 8.56 -6.85
N ILE A 168 19.14 8.80 -7.31
CA ILE A 168 19.63 10.14 -7.60
C ILE A 168 19.38 10.45 -9.07
N SER A 169 18.51 11.44 -9.33
CA SER A 169 18.23 11.88 -10.69
C SER A 169 19.42 12.59 -11.31
N SER A 170 19.82 12.18 -12.50
CA SER A 170 20.85 12.86 -13.27
C SER A 170 20.42 14.23 -13.80
N ALA A 171 19.10 14.53 -13.80
CA ALA A 171 18.56 15.80 -14.22
C ALA A 171 18.71 16.89 -13.14
N THR A 172 18.71 16.51 -11.87
CA THR A 172 18.73 17.46 -10.74
C THR A 172 19.93 17.28 -9.82
N GLY A 173 20.53 16.09 -9.78
CA GLY A 173 21.49 15.69 -8.75
C GLY A 173 20.86 15.36 -7.41
N GLU A 174 19.53 15.41 -7.29
CA GLU A 174 18.79 15.19 -6.07
C GLU A 174 18.12 13.81 -6.08
N ARG A 175 17.77 13.31 -4.89
CA ARG A 175 16.96 12.11 -4.72
C ARG A 175 15.54 12.40 -5.17
N GLN A 176 14.99 11.55 -6.03
CA GLN A 176 13.65 11.73 -6.60
C GLN A 176 12.83 10.44 -6.48
N ASN A 177 11.53 10.60 -6.28
CA ASN A 177 10.59 9.51 -6.40
C ASN A 177 10.35 9.16 -7.88
N GLU A 178 10.46 7.88 -8.21
CA GLU A 178 10.22 7.35 -9.55
C GLU A 178 9.14 6.27 -9.52
N ILE A 179 8.40 6.11 -10.63
CA ILE A 179 7.38 5.08 -10.77
C ILE A 179 8.04 3.81 -11.31
N PHE A 180 7.80 2.69 -10.63
CA PHE A 180 8.19 1.37 -11.08
C PHE A 180 6.96 0.48 -11.25
N MET A 181 6.99 -0.37 -12.29
CA MET A 181 6.09 -1.50 -12.43
C MET A 181 6.73 -2.74 -11.82
N GLY A 182 6.03 -3.40 -10.92
CA GLY A 182 6.38 -4.71 -10.38
C GLY A 182 5.52 -5.80 -11.01
N LYS A 183 6.15 -6.95 -11.33
CA LYS A 183 5.46 -8.14 -11.82
C LYS A 183 5.86 -9.35 -11.01
N THR A 184 4.87 -10.13 -10.60
CA THR A 184 5.05 -11.43 -9.94
C THR A 184 4.53 -12.56 -10.82
N THR A 185 5.06 -13.76 -10.64
CA THR A 185 4.56 -15.01 -11.26
C THR A 185 4.26 -16.09 -10.21
N ASN A 186 4.36 -15.73 -8.94
CA ASN A 186 4.22 -16.67 -7.82
C ASN A 186 3.34 -16.13 -6.67
N GLY A 187 2.36 -15.26 -7.02
CA GLY A 187 1.39 -14.73 -6.08
C GLY A 187 1.97 -13.73 -5.08
N GLY A 188 2.97 -12.94 -5.50
CA GLY A 188 3.57 -11.90 -4.69
C GLY A 188 4.75 -12.32 -3.81
N LYS A 189 5.22 -13.57 -3.90
CA LYS A 189 6.38 -14.05 -3.12
C LYS A 189 7.70 -13.45 -3.60
N SER A 190 7.79 -13.09 -4.87
CA SER A 190 8.92 -12.38 -5.45
C SER A 190 8.46 -11.51 -6.63
N TRP A 191 9.23 -10.47 -6.92
CA TRP A 191 8.90 -9.45 -7.90
C TRP A 191 10.06 -9.15 -8.82
N THR A 192 9.76 -8.87 -10.09
CA THR A 192 10.67 -8.25 -11.04
C THR A 192 10.22 -6.82 -11.28
N TRP A 193 11.18 -5.90 -11.40
CA TRP A 193 10.90 -4.46 -11.46
C TRP A 193 11.36 -3.86 -12.78
N ALA A 194 10.55 -2.97 -13.34
CA ALA A 194 10.89 -2.15 -14.50
C ALA A 194 10.53 -0.68 -14.21
N PRO A 195 11.42 0.28 -14.46
CA PRO A 195 11.11 1.69 -14.29
C PRO A 195 10.09 2.14 -15.36
N VAL A 196 9.07 2.87 -14.92
CA VAL A 196 8.13 3.61 -15.78
C VAL A 196 8.64 5.03 -15.98
N THR A 197 9.22 5.61 -14.94
CA THR A 197 9.91 6.90 -14.97
C THR A 197 11.35 6.73 -14.47
N SER A 198 12.26 7.59 -14.90
CA SER A 198 13.64 7.59 -14.46
C SER A 198 14.30 8.94 -14.71
N ASN A 199 15.24 9.33 -13.83
CA ASN A 199 15.97 10.60 -13.93
C ASN A 199 15.05 11.82 -14.07
N SER A 200 13.93 11.81 -13.37
CA SER A 200 12.92 12.85 -13.43
C SER A 200 13.43 14.16 -12.81
N ALA A 201 12.97 15.29 -13.32
CA ALA A 201 13.29 16.62 -12.78
C ALA A 201 12.43 17.01 -11.56
N ALA A 202 11.47 16.16 -11.18
CA ALA A 202 10.60 16.33 -10.04
C ALA A 202 10.05 14.98 -9.62
N ASP A 203 9.53 14.88 -8.38
CA ASP A 203 8.95 13.66 -7.85
C ASP A 203 7.77 13.15 -8.67
N ASN A 204 7.69 11.84 -8.82
CA ASN A 204 6.54 11.12 -9.38
C ASN A 204 5.85 10.36 -8.26
N LEU A 205 4.66 10.80 -7.87
CA LEU A 205 3.98 10.40 -6.65
C LEU A 205 2.59 9.85 -6.91
N ARG A 206 2.09 9.02 -5.99
CA ARG A 206 0.69 8.58 -5.93
C ARG A 206 0.22 7.90 -7.21
N PRO A 207 0.85 6.78 -7.63
CA PRO A 207 0.34 6.02 -8.76
C PRO A 207 -1.08 5.52 -8.49
N VAL A 208 -1.95 5.64 -9.50
CA VAL A 208 -3.32 5.12 -9.50
C VAL A 208 -3.51 4.28 -10.75
N VAL A 209 -4.03 3.08 -10.57
CA VAL A 209 -4.27 2.13 -11.67
C VAL A 209 -5.77 1.80 -11.71
N PRO A 210 -6.52 2.33 -12.67
CA PRO A 210 -7.91 1.93 -12.91
C PRO A 210 -7.98 0.54 -13.56
N ALA A 211 -9.14 -0.10 -13.46
CA ALA A 211 -9.39 -1.31 -14.25
C ALA A 211 -9.29 -1.00 -15.76
N TRP A 212 -8.59 -1.85 -16.49
CA TRP A 212 -8.35 -1.66 -17.92
C TRP A 212 -8.40 -2.98 -18.68
N THR A 213 -7.86 -2.99 -19.89
CA THR A 213 -7.85 -4.16 -20.77
C THR A 213 -6.76 -5.16 -20.35
N LYS A 214 -7.06 -6.46 -20.45
CA LYS A 214 -6.11 -7.54 -20.19
C LYS A 214 -4.79 -7.35 -20.94
N GLY A 215 -3.67 -7.52 -20.24
CA GLY A 215 -2.31 -7.39 -20.76
C GLY A 215 -1.79 -5.96 -20.87
N LYS A 216 -2.58 -4.98 -20.43
CA LYS A 216 -2.19 -3.57 -20.38
C LYS A 216 -2.71 -2.94 -19.10
N SER A 217 -1.91 -2.08 -18.49
CA SER A 217 -2.30 -1.21 -17.40
C SER A 217 -2.26 0.25 -17.84
N VAL A 218 -3.20 1.05 -17.38
CA VAL A 218 -3.08 2.51 -17.39
C VAL A 218 -2.62 2.93 -16.01
N VAL A 219 -1.46 3.54 -15.91
CA VAL A 219 -0.99 4.15 -14.68
C VAL A 219 -1.03 5.65 -14.79
N LEU A 220 -1.67 6.30 -13.81
CA LEU A 220 -1.71 7.76 -13.65
C LEU A 220 -0.94 8.12 -12.40
N TRP A 221 -0.23 9.25 -12.40
CA TRP A 221 0.49 9.73 -11.21
C TRP A 221 0.57 11.25 -11.18
N MET A 222 0.89 11.79 -10.00
CA MET A 222 1.22 13.20 -9.82
C MET A 222 2.71 13.39 -10.05
N GLN A 223 3.10 14.40 -10.84
CA GLN A 223 4.50 14.81 -10.98
C GLN A 223 4.65 16.27 -10.55
N GLY A 224 5.59 16.55 -9.66
CA GLY A 224 5.84 17.90 -9.19
C GLY A 224 6.34 17.96 -7.75
N THR A 225 6.12 19.09 -7.08
CA THR A 225 6.48 19.28 -5.67
C THR A 225 5.24 19.13 -4.79
N TYR A 226 5.37 18.38 -3.69
CA TYR A 226 4.28 18.11 -2.75
C TYR A 226 4.78 18.21 -1.29
N PRO A 227 5.26 19.39 -0.84
CA PRO A 227 5.85 19.52 0.48
C PRO A 227 4.83 19.39 1.63
N LYS A 228 3.53 19.65 1.36
CA LYS A 228 2.42 19.52 2.34
C LYS A 228 1.12 19.27 1.62
N PHE A 229 0.14 18.66 2.31
CA PHE A 229 -1.17 18.35 1.75
C PHE A 229 -1.98 19.58 1.27
N TYR A 230 -1.64 20.78 1.72
CA TYR A 230 -2.27 22.04 1.32
C TYR A 230 -1.33 22.96 0.50
N THR A 231 -0.12 22.51 0.19
CA THR A 231 0.85 23.28 -0.63
C THR A 231 1.50 22.32 -1.60
N TYR A 232 1.13 22.42 -2.85
CA TYR A 232 1.65 21.55 -3.91
C TYR A 232 1.61 22.27 -5.26
N ASP A 233 2.53 21.90 -6.13
CA ASP A 233 2.56 22.27 -7.54
C ASP A 233 2.82 21.00 -8.34
N THR A 234 1.72 20.40 -8.82
CA THR A 234 1.75 19.08 -9.47
C THR A 234 0.90 19.08 -10.73
N LYS A 235 1.27 18.22 -11.67
CA LYS A 235 0.48 17.85 -12.83
C LYS A 235 0.19 16.35 -12.80
N ILE A 236 -0.89 15.94 -13.46
CA ILE A 236 -1.21 14.53 -13.65
C ILE A 236 -0.57 14.06 -14.96
N LEU A 237 0.21 13.00 -14.87
CA LEU A 237 0.75 12.27 -15.99
C LEU A 237 0.14 10.89 -16.07
N GLY A 238 0.29 10.22 -17.20
CA GLY A 238 -0.18 8.86 -17.37
C GLY A 238 0.49 8.15 -18.52
N GLN A 239 0.53 6.83 -18.40
CA GLN A 239 1.09 5.95 -19.42
C GLN A 239 0.28 4.66 -19.53
N VAL A 240 0.18 4.14 -20.75
CA VAL A 240 -0.26 2.76 -20.99
C VAL A 240 0.96 1.87 -20.98
N VAL A 241 0.99 0.87 -20.12
CA VAL A 241 2.10 -0.09 -19.97
C VAL A 241 1.61 -1.47 -20.39
N GLU A 242 2.33 -2.14 -21.27
CA GLU A 242 2.08 -3.54 -21.67
C GLU A 242 2.87 -4.50 -20.78
N HIS A 243 2.27 -5.67 -20.43
CA HIS A 243 2.92 -6.64 -19.53
C HIS A 243 2.47 -8.08 -19.72
#